data_dac7c10582e81312f6d7a393accfa64b
#
_entry.id   dac7c10582e81312f6d7a393accfa64b
#
_cell.length_a   1.000
_cell.length_b   1.000
_cell.length_c   1.000
_cell.angle_alpha   90.00
_cell.angle_beta   90.00
_cell.angle_gamma   90.00
#
_symmetry.space_group_name_H-M   'P 1'
#
loop_
_entity.id
_entity.type
_entity.pdbx_description
1 polymer ?
#
loop_
_entity_poly.entity_id
_entity_poly.type
_entity_poly.pdbx_seq_one_letter_code
_entity_poly.pdbx_strand_id
1 'polypeptide(L)'
;MFISEPAPNPTYDQLRSVIGELHNSAEARSLALHRTLHDEFGGLIVAAAMDLTALVAELPGDGPIERRLGRAHQAMMSAVDLKRRLTEELRPSLLDNIGLFAALRWHTRQGCEQSGAKCSESFPDGELTLTPLAMTTLYRIAQESLALVLREPDLISVDAAAKVEDARLEMTFALEHRAAAPVDLFYKMPDRMHSLAERTRSLGGEMRVALSATGTVLIHRFPVERITALR
;
A
#
# COMPACT_ATOMS: atom_id res chain seq x y z
N MET A 1 14.03 2.43 -24.65
CA MET A 1 12.84 2.66 -25.48
C MET A 1 11.70 3.06 -24.56
N PHE A 2 11.14 4.24 -24.73
CA PHE A 2 9.98 4.68 -23.95
C PHE A 2 8.72 4.23 -24.71
N ILE A 3 7.86 3.47 -24.05
CA ILE A 3 6.54 3.15 -24.58
C ILE A 3 5.62 4.29 -24.15
N SER A 4 5.24 5.15 -25.10
CA SER A 4 4.28 6.23 -24.88
C SER A 4 2.85 5.72 -25.08
N GLU A 5 1.90 6.32 -24.34
CA GLU A 5 0.47 6.01 -24.46
C GLU A 5 -0.08 6.27 -25.88
N PRO A 6 -1.14 5.53 -26.27
CA PRO A 6 -1.84 5.80 -27.52
C PRO A 6 -2.52 7.19 -27.50
N ALA A 7 -2.74 7.75 -28.67
CA ALA A 7 -3.37 9.06 -28.85
C ALA A 7 -4.75 9.18 -28.18
N PRO A 8 -5.13 10.36 -27.67
CA PRO A 8 -6.36 10.57 -26.93
C PRO A 8 -7.61 10.23 -27.74
N ASN A 9 -8.47 9.37 -27.18
CA ASN A 9 -9.79 9.05 -27.70
C ASN A 9 -10.83 9.55 -26.67
N PRO A 10 -11.75 10.47 -27.03
CA PRO A 10 -12.66 11.08 -26.07
C PRO A 10 -13.53 10.08 -25.26
N THR A 11 -13.89 8.96 -25.84
CA THR A 11 -14.60 7.89 -25.10
C THR A 11 -13.69 7.17 -24.12
N TYR A 12 -12.43 7.05 -24.45
CA TYR A 12 -11.39 6.43 -23.61
C TYR A 12 -11.05 7.33 -22.42
N ASP A 13 -11.02 8.65 -22.63
CA ASP A 13 -10.72 9.63 -21.59
C ASP A 13 -11.89 9.74 -20.59
N GLN A 14 -13.14 9.66 -21.06
CA GLN A 14 -14.32 9.60 -20.19
C GLN A 14 -14.32 8.32 -19.32
N LEU A 15 -14.04 7.18 -19.90
CA LEU A 15 -13.96 5.90 -19.16
C LEU A 15 -12.85 5.95 -18.13
N ARG A 16 -11.70 6.52 -18.47
CA ARG A 16 -10.57 6.73 -17.55
C ARG A 16 -10.93 7.63 -16.38
N SER A 17 -11.63 8.74 -16.64
CA SER A 17 -12.10 9.63 -15.58
C SER A 17 -12.99 8.89 -14.58
N VAL A 18 -13.94 8.09 -15.07
CA VAL A 18 -14.82 7.28 -14.22
C VAL A 18 -14.03 6.25 -13.40
N ILE A 19 -13.05 5.58 -14.00
CA ILE A 19 -12.19 4.62 -13.27
C ILE A 19 -11.38 5.35 -12.19
N GLY A 20 -10.83 6.53 -12.48
CA GLY A 20 -10.11 7.35 -11.51
C GLY A 20 -11.02 7.78 -10.34
N GLU A 21 -12.24 8.21 -10.62
CA GLU A 21 -13.24 8.55 -9.60
C GLU A 21 -13.64 7.34 -8.75
N LEU A 22 -13.79 6.17 -9.36
CA LEU A 22 -14.08 4.92 -8.65
C LEU A 22 -12.92 4.53 -7.71
N HIS A 23 -11.67 4.63 -8.15
CA HIS A 23 -10.51 4.37 -7.31
C HIS A 23 -10.46 5.33 -6.11
N ASN A 24 -10.61 6.63 -6.35
CA ASN A 24 -10.62 7.63 -5.28
C ASN A 24 -11.78 7.41 -4.29
N SER A 25 -12.97 7.05 -4.80
CA SER A 25 -14.12 6.73 -3.97
C SER A 25 -13.90 5.46 -3.13
N ALA A 26 -13.27 4.44 -3.70
CA ALA A 26 -12.93 3.21 -2.99
C ALA A 26 -11.91 3.47 -1.87
N GLU A 27 -10.85 4.21 -2.15
CA GLU A 27 -9.84 4.58 -1.14
C GLU A 27 -10.42 5.48 -0.05
N ALA A 28 -11.28 6.43 -0.39
CA ALA A 28 -11.97 7.28 0.59
C ALA A 28 -12.89 6.47 1.50
N ARG A 29 -13.62 5.48 0.97
CA ARG A 29 -14.44 4.57 1.76
C ARG A 29 -13.59 3.68 2.66
N SER A 30 -12.49 3.16 2.14
CA SER A 30 -11.53 2.35 2.90
C SER A 30 -10.97 3.15 4.09
N LEU A 31 -10.59 4.40 3.87
CA LEU A 31 -10.12 5.30 4.92
C LEU A 31 -11.19 5.61 5.97
N ALA A 32 -12.43 5.85 5.55
CA ALA A 32 -13.55 6.09 6.46
C ALA A 32 -13.82 4.85 7.32
N LEU A 33 -13.87 3.67 6.70
CA LEU A 33 -14.07 2.39 7.41
C LEU A 33 -12.92 2.09 8.37
N HIS A 34 -11.67 2.36 7.97
CA HIS A 34 -10.51 2.25 8.86
C HIS A 34 -10.70 3.08 10.13
N ARG A 35 -11.10 4.36 10.00
CA ARG A 35 -11.32 5.24 11.15
C ARG A 35 -12.41 4.70 12.07
N THR A 36 -13.56 4.29 11.53
CA THR A 36 -14.64 3.72 12.33
C THR A 36 -14.19 2.45 13.06
N LEU A 37 -13.48 1.55 12.40
CA LEU A 37 -12.96 0.32 13.02
C LEU A 37 -11.86 0.61 14.05
N HIS A 38 -11.02 1.61 13.81
CA HIS A 38 -9.92 1.93 14.71
C HIS A 38 -10.40 2.70 15.93
N ASP A 39 -11.10 3.81 15.71
CA ASP A 39 -11.42 4.79 16.76
C ASP A 39 -12.66 4.37 17.57
N GLU A 40 -13.76 4.04 16.90
CA GLU A 40 -15.03 3.76 17.56
C GLU A 40 -15.11 2.30 18.02
N PHE A 41 -15.01 1.37 17.09
CA PHE A 41 -15.16 -0.06 17.38
C PHE A 41 -13.97 -0.61 18.19
N GLY A 42 -12.76 -0.08 17.95
CA GLY A 42 -11.56 -0.49 18.66
C GLY A 42 -11.64 -0.22 20.16
N GLY A 43 -12.10 0.97 20.55
CA GLY A 43 -12.27 1.34 21.95
C GLY A 43 -13.26 0.43 22.69
N LEU A 44 -14.40 0.14 22.06
CA LEU A 44 -15.43 -0.73 22.65
C LEU A 44 -14.96 -2.18 22.85
N ILE A 45 -14.30 -2.74 21.85
CA ILE A 45 -13.75 -4.11 21.93
C ILE A 45 -12.66 -4.23 22.98
N VAL A 46 -11.75 -3.25 23.06
CA VAL A 46 -10.67 -3.27 24.06
C VAL A 46 -11.23 -3.14 25.47
N ALA A 47 -12.18 -2.23 25.71
CA ALA A 47 -12.84 -2.09 27.00
C ALA A 47 -13.50 -3.40 27.44
N ALA A 48 -14.31 -4.01 26.57
CA ALA A 48 -14.96 -5.30 26.86
C ALA A 48 -13.96 -6.45 27.09
N ALA A 49 -12.84 -6.46 26.36
CA ALA A 49 -11.77 -7.45 26.55
C ALA A 49 -11.08 -7.27 27.93
N MET A 50 -10.87 -6.03 28.37
CA MET A 50 -10.28 -5.74 29.67
C MET A 50 -11.22 -6.16 30.80
N ASP A 51 -12.52 -5.84 30.70
CA ASP A 51 -13.52 -6.26 31.69
C ASP A 51 -13.61 -7.78 31.80
N LEU A 52 -13.64 -8.49 30.68
CA LEU A 52 -13.63 -9.96 30.65
C LEU A 52 -12.34 -10.53 31.23
N THR A 53 -11.19 -9.90 30.98
CA THR A 53 -9.91 -10.32 31.53
C THR A 53 -9.91 -10.21 33.08
N ALA A 54 -10.43 -9.09 33.60
CA ALA A 54 -10.56 -8.89 35.04
C ALA A 54 -11.49 -9.93 35.67
N LEU A 55 -12.66 -10.16 35.07
CA LEU A 55 -13.61 -11.18 35.56
C LEU A 55 -13.04 -12.59 35.53
N VAL A 56 -12.28 -12.96 34.53
CA VAL A 56 -11.59 -14.28 34.50
C VAL A 56 -10.59 -14.41 35.63
N ALA A 57 -9.89 -13.31 35.98
CA ALA A 57 -8.92 -13.32 37.07
C ALA A 57 -9.58 -13.38 38.47
N GLU A 58 -10.76 -12.75 38.62
CA GLU A 58 -11.51 -12.73 39.87
C GLU A 58 -12.27 -14.02 40.15
N LEU A 59 -12.57 -14.82 39.15
CA LEU A 59 -13.32 -16.07 39.23
C LEU A 59 -12.45 -17.28 38.80
N PRO A 60 -11.42 -17.62 39.57
CA PRO A 60 -10.59 -18.79 39.26
C PRO A 60 -11.36 -20.06 39.64
N GLY A 61 -11.55 -20.96 38.66
CA GLY A 61 -12.23 -22.23 38.89
C GLY A 61 -12.59 -22.94 37.59
N ASP A 62 -13.23 -24.07 37.71
CA ASP A 62 -13.60 -24.95 36.57
C ASP A 62 -15.12 -25.18 36.50
N GLY A 63 -15.89 -24.31 37.10
CA GLY A 63 -17.33 -24.35 37.09
C GLY A 63 -17.96 -24.04 35.72
N PRO A 64 -19.28 -24.20 35.58
CA PRO A 64 -19.97 -23.89 34.32
C PRO A 64 -19.91 -22.42 33.92
N ILE A 65 -19.88 -21.51 34.94
CA ILE A 65 -19.81 -20.06 34.72
C ILE A 65 -18.41 -19.68 34.27
N GLU A 66 -17.38 -20.17 34.93
CA GLU A 66 -15.96 -19.92 34.62
C GLU A 66 -15.63 -20.39 33.21
N ARG A 67 -16.11 -21.58 32.82
CA ARG A 67 -15.92 -22.08 31.42
C ARG A 67 -16.66 -21.22 30.41
N ARG A 68 -17.84 -20.67 30.71
CA ARG A 68 -18.54 -19.73 29.82
C ARG A 68 -17.78 -18.41 29.70
N LEU A 69 -17.31 -17.88 30.84
CA LEU A 69 -16.51 -16.65 30.88
C LEU A 69 -15.20 -16.81 30.10
N GLY A 70 -14.50 -17.92 30.27
CA GLY A 70 -13.29 -18.23 29.52
C GLY A 70 -13.52 -18.28 28.00
N ARG A 71 -14.65 -18.86 27.55
CA ARG A 71 -15.02 -18.85 26.12
C ARG A 71 -15.35 -17.44 25.63
N ALA A 72 -16.06 -16.63 26.42
CA ALA A 72 -16.38 -15.25 26.07
C ALA A 72 -15.11 -14.40 25.97
N HIS A 73 -14.19 -14.55 26.90
CA HIS A 73 -12.88 -13.90 26.86
C HIS A 73 -12.09 -14.30 25.60
N GLN A 74 -12.02 -15.59 25.29
CA GLN A 74 -11.32 -16.07 24.10
C GLN A 74 -11.93 -15.58 22.80
N ALA A 75 -13.28 -15.53 22.71
CA ALA A 75 -13.99 -14.95 21.58
C ALA A 75 -13.69 -13.44 21.43
N MET A 76 -13.61 -12.70 22.54
CA MET A 76 -13.27 -11.28 22.52
C MET A 76 -11.83 -11.06 22.06
N MET A 77 -10.87 -11.84 22.54
CA MET A 77 -9.48 -11.76 22.06
C MET A 77 -9.36 -12.06 20.57
N SER A 78 -10.13 -13.05 20.07
CA SER A 78 -10.21 -13.32 18.64
C SER A 78 -10.81 -12.16 17.84
N ALA A 79 -11.78 -11.45 18.40
CA ALA A 79 -12.36 -10.24 17.78
C ALA A 79 -11.37 -9.06 17.75
N VAL A 80 -10.54 -8.88 18.79
CA VAL A 80 -9.43 -7.92 18.80
C VAL A 80 -8.44 -8.21 17.68
N ASP A 81 -8.02 -9.48 17.54
CA ASP A 81 -7.10 -9.89 16.47
C ASP A 81 -7.70 -9.74 15.07
N LEU A 82 -8.98 -10.06 14.89
CA LEU A 82 -9.68 -9.86 13.63
C LEU A 82 -9.75 -8.36 13.28
N LYS A 83 -10.14 -7.52 14.23
CA LYS A 83 -10.17 -6.07 14.07
C LYS A 83 -8.81 -5.55 13.62
N ARG A 84 -7.71 -5.98 14.26
CA ARG A 84 -6.35 -5.57 13.90
C ARG A 84 -6.03 -5.93 12.46
N ARG A 85 -6.30 -7.17 12.03
CA ARG A 85 -6.06 -7.59 10.63
C ARG A 85 -6.85 -6.75 9.63
N LEU A 86 -8.16 -6.55 9.87
CA LEU A 86 -9.01 -5.74 9.00
C LEU A 86 -8.53 -4.29 8.90
N THR A 87 -8.10 -3.71 10.01
CA THR A 87 -7.57 -2.35 10.04
C THR A 87 -6.29 -2.23 9.22
N GLU A 88 -5.38 -3.21 9.35
CA GLU A 88 -4.15 -3.27 8.56
C GLU A 88 -4.40 -3.48 7.05
N GLU A 89 -5.41 -4.29 6.68
CA GLU A 89 -5.79 -4.47 5.26
C GLU A 89 -6.37 -3.18 4.65
N LEU A 90 -7.18 -2.45 5.43
CA LEU A 90 -7.77 -1.19 4.98
C LEU A 90 -6.74 -0.08 4.87
N ARG A 91 -5.87 0.05 5.87
CA ARG A 91 -4.79 1.03 5.93
C ARG A 91 -3.69 0.53 6.86
N PRO A 92 -2.47 0.34 6.35
CA PRO A 92 -1.35 -0.03 7.22
C PRO A 92 -1.11 1.02 8.30
N SER A 93 -1.19 0.60 9.56
CA SER A 93 -0.94 1.47 10.74
C SER A 93 0.47 2.09 10.72
N LEU A 94 1.37 1.46 9.99
CA LEU A 94 2.70 1.95 9.73
C LEU A 94 2.70 3.37 9.13
N LEU A 95 1.76 3.67 8.22
CA LEU A 95 1.67 4.98 7.58
C LEU A 95 1.36 6.11 8.57
N ASP A 96 0.53 5.83 9.57
CA ASP A 96 0.15 6.83 10.56
C ASP A 96 1.24 7.05 11.63
N ASN A 97 2.04 6.00 11.89
CA ASN A 97 3.06 6.03 12.94
C ASN A 97 4.42 6.53 12.46
N ILE A 98 4.84 6.18 11.25
CA ILE A 98 6.20 6.45 10.76
C ILE A 98 6.23 7.18 9.41
N GLY A 99 5.08 7.52 8.84
CA GLY A 99 4.97 8.23 7.56
C GLY A 99 5.25 7.37 6.32
N LEU A 100 5.11 8.00 5.13
CA LEU A 100 5.17 7.29 3.85
C LEU A 100 6.56 6.67 3.59
N PHE A 101 7.62 7.47 3.65
CA PHE A 101 8.95 7.00 3.22
C PHE A 101 9.53 5.93 4.13
N ALA A 102 9.30 6.03 5.44
CA ALA A 102 9.72 5.00 6.38
C ALA A 102 8.92 3.70 6.19
N ALA A 103 7.61 3.81 5.91
CA ALA A 103 6.77 2.66 5.57
C ALA A 103 7.22 1.98 4.26
N LEU A 104 7.61 2.75 3.24
CA LEU A 104 8.16 2.23 1.98
C LEU A 104 9.49 1.51 2.18
N ARG A 105 10.40 2.07 3.00
CA ARG A 105 11.65 1.37 3.37
C ARG A 105 11.36 0.01 3.98
N TRP A 106 10.50 -0.02 4.98
CA TRP A 106 10.15 -1.26 5.67
C TRP A 106 9.54 -2.29 4.71
N HIS A 107 8.58 -1.85 3.87
CA HIS A 107 7.90 -2.73 2.91
C HIS A 107 8.87 -3.28 1.86
N THR A 108 9.78 -2.46 1.34
CA THR A 108 10.80 -2.87 0.39
C THR A 108 11.70 -3.95 1.00
N ARG A 109 12.24 -3.71 2.21
CA ARG A 109 13.08 -4.69 2.91
C ARG A 109 12.38 -6.01 3.12
N GLN A 110 11.15 -5.97 3.64
CA GLN A 110 10.35 -7.16 3.88
C GLN A 110 10.09 -7.96 2.60
N GLY A 111 9.70 -7.29 1.50
CA GLY A 111 9.48 -7.94 0.21
C GLY A 111 10.74 -8.60 -0.34
N CYS A 112 11.87 -7.97 -0.15
CA CYS A 112 13.18 -8.47 -0.58
C CYS A 112 13.65 -9.68 0.25
N GLU A 113 13.50 -9.62 1.55
CA GLU A 113 13.80 -10.76 2.44
C GLU A 113 12.97 -11.99 2.06
N GLN A 114 11.70 -11.80 1.74
CA GLN A 114 10.80 -12.89 1.33
C GLN A 114 11.13 -13.47 -0.05
N SER A 115 11.57 -12.63 -0.99
CA SER A 115 11.91 -13.08 -2.35
C SER A 115 13.33 -13.60 -2.48
N GLY A 116 14.22 -13.29 -1.54
CA GLY A 116 15.65 -13.58 -1.62
C GLY A 116 16.41 -12.72 -2.64
N ALA A 117 15.78 -11.68 -3.21
CA ALA A 117 16.42 -10.76 -4.14
C ALA A 117 17.38 -9.81 -3.43
N LYS A 118 18.43 -9.38 -4.13
CA LYS A 118 19.26 -8.27 -3.65
C LYS A 118 18.46 -6.98 -3.76
N CYS A 119 18.45 -6.18 -2.70
CA CYS A 119 17.72 -4.92 -2.71
C CYS A 119 18.60 -3.73 -2.36
N SER A 120 18.35 -2.64 -3.06
CA SER A 120 18.76 -1.30 -2.67
C SER A 120 17.54 -0.41 -2.48
N GLU A 121 17.67 0.58 -1.62
CA GLU A 121 16.61 1.54 -1.35
C GLU A 121 17.17 2.95 -1.18
N SER A 122 16.47 3.93 -1.72
CA SER A 122 16.82 5.34 -1.58
C SER A 122 15.56 6.18 -1.42
N PHE A 123 15.17 6.45 -0.17
CA PHE A 123 14.02 7.28 0.15
C PHE A 123 14.44 8.50 0.96
N PRO A 124 13.77 9.66 0.80
CA PRO A 124 14.05 10.86 1.60
C PRO A 124 13.92 10.58 3.11
N ASP A 125 14.76 11.25 3.91
CA ASP A 125 14.65 11.21 5.37
C ASP A 125 13.59 12.19 5.89
N GLY A 126 13.23 13.20 5.09
CA GLY A 126 12.17 14.16 5.41
C GLY A 126 10.81 13.69 4.95
N GLU A 127 9.76 14.13 5.64
CA GLU A 127 8.38 13.82 5.28
C GLU A 127 7.75 14.93 4.44
N LEU A 128 6.90 14.53 3.50
CA LEU A 128 5.94 15.42 2.84
C LEU A 128 4.66 15.46 3.66
N THR A 129 4.10 16.66 3.86
CA THR A 129 2.77 16.80 4.49
C THR A 129 1.69 16.37 3.49
N LEU A 130 1.50 15.07 3.35
CA LEU A 130 0.55 14.48 2.41
C LEU A 130 -0.88 14.52 2.95
N THR A 131 -1.87 14.59 2.03
CA THR A 131 -3.24 14.29 2.42
C THR A 131 -3.36 12.80 2.80
N PRO A 132 -4.26 12.41 3.73
CA PRO A 132 -4.44 11.00 4.10
C PRO A 132 -4.75 10.09 2.90
N LEU A 133 -5.54 10.60 1.94
CA LEU A 133 -5.85 9.88 0.70
C LEU A 133 -4.60 9.69 -0.16
N ALA A 134 -3.83 10.75 -0.39
CA ALA A 134 -2.60 10.66 -1.17
C ALA A 134 -1.58 9.72 -0.53
N MET A 135 -1.39 9.80 0.79
CA MET A 135 -0.48 8.92 1.52
C MET A 135 -0.83 7.45 1.31
N THR A 136 -2.10 7.07 1.49
CA THR A 136 -2.57 5.70 1.29
C THR A 136 -2.43 5.26 -0.17
N THR A 137 -2.82 6.12 -1.11
CA THR A 137 -2.76 5.80 -2.55
C THR A 137 -1.31 5.62 -3.02
N LEU A 138 -0.39 6.51 -2.62
CA LEU A 138 1.04 6.40 -2.93
C LEU A 138 1.65 5.11 -2.37
N TYR A 139 1.30 4.76 -1.13
CA TYR A 139 1.74 3.50 -0.54
C TYR A 139 1.21 2.28 -1.32
N ARG A 140 -0.07 2.28 -1.74
CA ARG A 140 -0.64 1.21 -2.56
C ARG A 140 0.03 1.10 -3.93
N ILE A 141 0.34 2.22 -4.57
CA ILE A 141 1.11 2.25 -5.82
C ILE A 141 2.46 1.57 -5.62
N ALA A 142 3.17 1.91 -4.56
CA ALA A 142 4.46 1.32 -4.24
C ALA A 142 4.35 -0.19 -3.94
N GLN A 143 3.35 -0.61 -3.15
CA GLN A 143 3.09 -2.03 -2.87
C GLN A 143 2.85 -2.83 -4.16
N GLU A 144 1.98 -2.33 -5.03
CA GLU A 144 1.68 -3.00 -6.31
C GLU A 144 2.89 -3.04 -7.23
N SER A 145 3.63 -1.93 -7.35
CA SER A 145 4.85 -1.84 -8.14
C SER A 145 5.91 -2.82 -7.66
N LEU A 146 6.16 -2.85 -6.36
CA LEU A 146 7.11 -3.78 -5.74
C LEU A 146 6.68 -5.24 -5.93
N ALA A 147 5.39 -5.54 -5.73
CA ALA A 147 4.85 -6.88 -5.95
C ALA A 147 4.95 -7.35 -7.41
N LEU A 148 4.89 -6.43 -8.38
CA LEU A 148 5.09 -6.74 -9.79
C LEU A 148 6.55 -7.10 -10.07
N VAL A 149 7.50 -6.28 -9.61
CA VAL A 149 8.92 -6.51 -9.85
C VAL A 149 9.48 -7.73 -9.10
N LEU A 150 9.02 -7.98 -7.88
CA LEU A 150 9.47 -9.13 -7.07
C LEU A 150 8.95 -10.49 -7.56
N ARG A 151 7.94 -10.52 -8.42
CA ARG A 151 7.40 -11.76 -9.01
C ARG A 151 8.11 -12.20 -10.28
N GLU A 152 9.02 -11.38 -10.80
CA GLU A 152 9.70 -11.73 -12.03
C GLU A 152 10.67 -12.92 -11.83
N PRO A 153 10.61 -13.93 -12.69
CA PRO A 153 11.56 -15.03 -12.66
C PRO A 153 12.97 -14.51 -13.00
N ASP A 154 13.98 -15.20 -12.48
CA ASP A 154 15.40 -14.86 -12.69
C ASP A 154 15.80 -13.46 -12.19
N LEU A 155 15.07 -12.92 -11.23
CA LEU A 155 15.35 -11.64 -10.58
C LEU A 155 16.74 -11.67 -9.94
N ILE A 156 17.57 -10.66 -10.24
CA ILE A 156 18.89 -10.46 -9.64
C ILE A 156 18.79 -9.45 -8.51
N SER A 157 18.22 -8.28 -8.83
CA SER A 157 18.13 -7.17 -7.88
C SER A 157 16.90 -6.32 -8.09
N VAL A 158 16.48 -5.64 -7.01
CA VAL A 158 15.45 -4.62 -7.03
C VAL A 158 16.04 -3.35 -6.41
N ASP A 159 15.80 -2.22 -7.08
CA ASP A 159 16.07 -0.89 -6.53
C ASP A 159 14.75 -0.14 -6.38
N ALA A 160 14.45 0.34 -5.17
CA ALA A 160 13.27 1.12 -4.88
C ALA A 160 13.68 2.50 -4.36
N ALA A 161 13.28 3.54 -5.06
CA ALA A 161 13.68 4.90 -4.71
C ALA A 161 12.51 5.88 -4.78
N ALA A 162 12.61 6.97 -4.01
CA ALA A 162 11.79 8.15 -4.19
C ALA A 162 12.65 9.40 -4.05
N LYS A 163 12.30 10.43 -4.80
CA LYS A 163 12.91 11.76 -4.68
C LYS A 163 11.87 12.84 -4.87
N VAL A 164 12.10 13.97 -4.25
CA VAL A 164 11.30 15.18 -4.43
C VAL A 164 12.19 16.22 -5.09
N GLU A 165 11.88 16.57 -6.32
CA GLU A 165 12.65 17.49 -7.13
C GLU A 165 11.68 18.27 -8.04
N ASP A 166 11.94 19.56 -8.29
CA ASP A 166 11.14 20.42 -9.17
C ASP A 166 9.62 20.38 -8.88
N ALA A 167 9.23 20.43 -7.60
CA ALA A 167 7.85 20.33 -7.14
C ALA A 167 7.14 19.03 -7.59
N ARG A 168 7.90 17.95 -7.81
CA ARG A 168 7.40 16.62 -8.14
C ARG A 168 7.95 15.57 -7.18
N LEU A 169 7.10 14.64 -6.79
CA LEU A 169 7.52 13.38 -6.19
C LEU A 169 7.69 12.36 -7.31
N GLU A 170 8.88 11.80 -7.45
CA GLU A 170 9.16 10.68 -8.32
C GLU A 170 9.42 9.44 -7.46
N MET A 171 8.72 8.35 -7.75
CA MET A 171 8.97 7.02 -7.18
C MET A 171 9.40 6.08 -8.31
N THR A 172 10.47 5.33 -8.10
CA THR A 172 11.01 4.38 -9.05
C THR A 172 11.14 2.99 -8.43
N PHE A 173 10.80 1.97 -9.22
CA PHE A 173 10.96 0.57 -8.88
C PHE A 173 11.65 -0.10 -10.04
N ALA A 174 12.94 -0.32 -9.91
CA ALA A 174 13.77 -0.95 -10.91
C ALA A 174 13.99 -2.42 -10.59
N LEU A 175 13.96 -3.25 -11.61
CA LEU A 175 14.35 -4.64 -11.50
C LEU A 175 15.48 -4.94 -12.49
N GLU A 176 16.41 -5.80 -12.06
CA GLU A 176 17.43 -6.41 -12.91
C GLU A 176 17.24 -7.93 -12.92
N HIS A 177 17.32 -8.56 -14.09
CA HIS A 177 17.11 -9.99 -14.27
C HIS A 177 18.18 -10.59 -15.20
N ARG A 178 18.32 -11.93 -15.15
CA ARG A 178 19.32 -12.66 -15.99
C ARG A 178 18.88 -12.88 -17.42
N ALA A 179 17.61 -12.64 -17.75
CA ALA A 179 17.11 -12.85 -19.10
C ALA A 179 17.83 -11.99 -20.14
N ALA A 180 18.00 -12.53 -21.33
CA ALA A 180 18.66 -11.83 -22.43
C ALA A 180 17.81 -10.74 -23.11
N ALA A 181 16.57 -10.57 -22.68
CA ALA A 181 15.65 -9.58 -23.23
C ALA A 181 14.93 -8.83 -22.08
N PRO A 182 14.60 -7.54 -22.28
CA PRO A 182 13.89 -6.76 -21.28
C PRO A 182 12.49 -7.35 -21.00
N VAL A 183 12.06 -7.28 -19.76
CA VAL A 183 10.72 -7.73 -19.36
C VAL A 183 9.72 -6.62 -19.62
N ASP A 184 8.85 -6.83 -20.60
CA ASP A 184 7.71 -5.93 -20.83
C ASP A 184 6.55 -6.31 -19.92
N LEU A 185 6.44 -5.60 -18.79
CA LEU A 185 5.39 -5.80 -17.79
C LEU A 185 4.00 -5.47 -18.35
N PHE A 186 3.88 -4.53 -19.30
CA PHE A 186 2.60 -4.25 -19.96
C PHE A 186 2.11 -5.43 -20.79
N TYR A 187 3.01 -6.10 -21.48
CA TYR A 187 2.66 -7.30 -22.25
C TYR A 187 2.32 -8.50 -21.35
N LYS A 188 3.08 -8.69 -20.28
CA LYS A 188 2.88 -9.82 -19.36
C LYS A 188 1.64 -9.68 -18.47
N MET A 189 1.37 -8.49 -17.97
CA MET A 189 0.33 -8.21 -16.96
C MET A 189 -0.44 -6.93 -17.30
N PRO A 190 -1.12 -6.86 -18.45
CA PRO A 190 -1.74 -5.62 -18.94
C PRO A 190 -2.76 -5.04 -17.94
N ASP A 191 -3.61 -5.87 -17.34
CA ASP A 191 -4.66 -5.41 -16.42
C ASP A 191 -4.07 -4.76 -15.17
N ARG A 192 -3.01 -5.34 -14.60
CA ARG A 192 -2.32 -4.79 -13.44
C ARG A 192 -1.62 -3.48 -13.76
N MET A 193 -0.96 -3.43 -14.91
CA MET A 193 -0.27 -2.22 -15.36
C MET A 193 -1.25 -1.08 -15.64
N HIS A 194 -2.41 -1.38 -16.24
CA HIS A 194 -3.48 -0.41 -16.43
C HIS A 194 -4.05 0.09 -15.10
N SER A 195 -4.36 -0.83 -14.17
CA SER A 195 -4.84 -0.47 -12.83
C SER A 195 -3.86 0.45 -12.11
N LEU A 196 -2.57 0.12 -12.16
CA LEU A 196 -1.51 0.90 -11.54
C LEU A 196 -1.36 2.29 -12.17
N ALA A 197 -1.45 2.38 -13.50
CA ALA A 197 -1.43 3.65 -14.23
C ALA A 197 -2.65 4.52 -13.88
N GLU A 198 -3.85 3.94 -13.81
CA GLU A 198 -5.06 4.69 -13.42
C GLU A 198 -4.98 5.19 -11.97
N ARG A 199 -4.49 4.36 -11.05
CA ARG A 199 -4.25 4.78 -9.67
C ARG A 199 -3.22 5.93 -9.58
N THR A 200 -2.18 5.90 -10.40
CA THR A 200 -1.22 7.00 -10.50
C THR A 200 -1.87 8.29 -11.00
N ARG A 201 -2.71 8.19 -12.04
CA ARG A 201 -3.43 9.33 -12.60
C ARG A 201 -4.48 9.92 -11.64
N SER A 202 -5.08 9.10 -10.77
CA SER A 202 -6.06 9.59 -9.80
C SER A 202 -5.50 10.66 -8.84
N LEU A 203 -4.18 10.66 -8.65
CA LEU A 203 -3.45 11.70 -7.92
C LEU A 203 -2.86 12.80 -8.84
N GLY A 204 -3.28 12.86 -10.10
CA GLY A 204 -2.73 13.80 -11.09
C GLY A 204 -1.32 13.45 -11.56
N GLY A 205 -0.87 12.21 -11.31
CA GLY A 205 0.45 11.72 -11.69
C GLY A 205 0.50 11.07 -13.06
N GLU A 206 1.71 10.74 -13.49
CA GLU A 206 2.01 9.97 -14.70
C GLU A 206 2.84 8.73 -14.36
N MET A 207 2.59 7.63 -15.07
CA MET A 207 3.37 6.40 -14.96
C MET A 207 4.09 6.14 -16.28
N ARG A 208 5.36 5.75 -16.21
CA ARG A 208 6.19 5.35 -17.34
C ARG A 208 6.90 4.03 -17.03
N VAL A 209 7.17 3.26 -18.08
CA VAL A 209 8.01 2.08 -18.02
C VAL A 209 9.21 2.31 -18.92
N ALA A 210 10.41 2.22 -18.35
CA ALA A 210 11.65 2.26 -19.08
C ALA A 210 12.24 0.84 -19.16
N LEU A 211 12.58 0.41 -20.36
CA LEU A 211 13.19 -0.89 -20.63
C LEU A 211 14.67 -0.71 -20.98
N SER A 212 15.52 -1.54 -20.38
CA SER A 212 16.93 -1.67 -20.71
C SER A 212 17.24 -3.10 -21.14
N ALA A 213 18.47 -3.37 -21.56
CA ALA A 213 18.88 -4.73 -21.97
C ALA A 213 18.74 -5.77 -20.85
N THR A 214 18.92 -5.35 -19.59
CA THR A 214 18.97 -6.23 -18.42
C THR A 214 17.93 -5.92 -17.37
N GLY A 215 17.06 -4.93 -17.61
CA GLY A 215 16.13 -4.51 -16.55
C GLY A 215 14.94 -3.71 -17.05
N THR A 216 14.00 -3.53 -16.13
CA THR A 216 12.80 -2.71 -16.31
C THR A 216 12.67 -1.75 -15.14
N VAL A 217 12.25 -0.52 -15.40
CA VAL A 217 12.01 0.49 -14.39
C VAL A 217 10.59 0.99 -14.49
N LEU A 218 9.82 0.87 -13.43
CA LEU A 218 8.54 1.55 -13.25
C LEU A 218 8.79 2.92 -12.63
N ILE A 219 8.29 3.97 -13.25
CA ILE A 219 8.48 5.36 -12.83
C ILE A 219 7.11 6.00 -12.63
N HIS A 220 6.86 6.50 -11.44
CA HIS A 220 5.66 7.24 -11.08
C HIS A 220 6.04 8.66 -10.70
N ARG A 221 5.40 9.67 -11.30
CA ARG A 221 5.64 11.10 -11.03
C ARG A 221 4.35 11.79 -10.63
N PHE A 222 4.40 12.55 -9.54
CA PHE A 222 3.24 13.25 -8.99
C PHE A 222 3.58 14.72 -8.77
N PRO A 223 2.68 15.67 -9.19
CA PRO A 223 2.81 17.05 -8.76
C PRO A 223 2.61 17.14 -7.24
N VAL A 224 3.57 17.76 -6.54
CA VAL A 224 3.52 17.88 -5.07
C VAL A 224 2.25 18.61 -4.62
N GLU A 225 1.81 19.63 -5.34
CA GLU A 225 0.58 20.40 -5.08
C GLU A 225 -0.70 19.55 -5.05
N ARG A 226 -0.73 18.43 -5.78
CA ARG A 226 -1.89 17.52 -5.86
C ARG A 226 -1.95 16.51 -4.74
N ILE A 227 -0.84 16.25 -4.08
CA ILE A 227 -0.71 15.20 -3.07
C ILE A 227 -0.52 15.75 -1.66
N THR A 228 -0.18 17.04 -1.52
CA THR A 228 0.01 17.69 -0.22
C THR A 228 -1.27 18.31 0.32
N ALA A 229 -1.39 18.38 1.64
CA ALA A 229 -2.42 19.16 2.30
C ALA A 229 -2.14 20.66 2.07
N LEU A 230 -3.17 21.43 1.74
CA LEU A 230 -3.07 22.89 1.75
C LEU A 230 -2.70 23.34 3.17
N ARG A 231 -1.68 24.17 3.28
CA ARG A 231 -1.29 24.79 4.56
C ARG A 231 -2.28 25.87 4.97
#